data_6a3251b8e8f18ee04ef0a7345145e6d4
#
_entry.id   6a3251b8e8f18ee04ef0a7345145e6d4
#
_cell.length_a   1.000
_cell.length_b   1.000
_cell.length_c   1.000
_cell.angle_alpha   90.00
_cell.angle_beta   90.00
_cell.angle_gamma   90.00
#
_symmetry.space_group_name_H-M   'P 1'
#
loop_
_entity.id
_entity.type
_entity.pdbx_description
1 polymer ?
#
loop_
_entity_poly.entity_id
_entity_poly.type
_entity_poly.pdbx_seq_one_letter_code
_entity_poly.pdbx_strand_id
1 'polypeptide(L)'
;LNAPIDGTCDDAFAAVREAFVDNFTSRDEHGAAIAVYRRGELVVDLWGGWRDADGSQAWAADTMVCMMSVVKAVTALLVHVLVDRDMIDLDEPVAHYWPGFAANGKGAVRVRHALDHRAGIPAIRRELPRDALFDWDAMTAAIATQPLEWPAGSVPAYHPVTMGFIAGELVKRITGATPGAFLRELAPDIPGFDYYIGVPAAALARCAEVHGDYSGTIFGESDRSSLAYWSIAPVTTNMFNTEAFRRAEIPSINGHGTPRSIAALFGELALCRAGKRNGLISPEAIARAAEEQWHAVEQTSMQERRMGLGFILGGPHPLNANPRAFGHGGAGGALAFADPDLELGFAYGTNHLHGQKTMSPRTRALV
;
A
#
# COMPACT_ATOMS: atom_id res chain seq x y z
N LEU A 1 21.25 14.26 -19.74
CA LEU A 1 21.89 14.32 -18.41
C LEU A 1 21.76 12.93 -17.79
N ASN A 2 22.90 12.28 -17.48
CA ASN A 2 22.88 11.01 -16.73
C ASN A 2 22.27 11.29 -15.34
N ALA A 3 21.19 10.61 -15.02
CA ALA A 3 20.58 10.68 -13.70
C ALA A 3 21.62 10.26 -12.64
N PRO A 4 21.81 11.00 -11.54
CA PRO A 4 22.71 10.58 -10.48
C PRO A 4 22.14 9.30 -9.83
N ILE A 5 22.98 8.29 -9.65
CA ILE A 5 22.62 7.04 -8.97
C ILE A 5 23.66 6.79 -7.88
N ASP A 6 23.19 6.48 -6.68
CA ASP A 6 24.04 6.28 -5.50
C ASP A 6 23.49 5.10 -4.65
N GLY A 7 24.21 4.74 -3.60
CA GLY A 7 23.82 3.67 -2.67
C GLY A 7 24.73 2.46 -2.73
N THR A 8 24.30 1.39 -2.09
CA THR A 8 25.04 0.12 -1.95
C THR A 8 24.26 -1.06 -2.53
N CYS A 9 25.01 -2.05 -3.01
CA CYS A 9 24.42 -3.28 -3.52
C CYS A 9 25.47 -4.38 -3.40
N ASP A 10 25.12 -5.47 -2.72
CA ASP A 10 25.99 -6.63 -2.62
C ASP A 10 26.18 -7.28 -3.99
N ASP A 11 27.36 -7.86 -4.23
CA ASP A 11 27.72 -8.49 -5.51
C ASP A 11 26.73 -9.59 -5.93
N ALA A 12 26.14 -10.30 -4.96
CA ALA A 12 25.11 -11.31 -5.23
C ALA A 12 23.82 -10.73 -5.85
N PHE A 13 23.63 -9.41 -5.77
CA PHE A 13 22.48 -8.67 -6.32
C PHE A 13 22.89 -7.72 -7.46
N ALA A 14 24.05 -7.91 -8.07
CA ALA A 14 24.56 -7.06 -9.17
C ALA A 14 23.53 -6.89 -10.30
N ALA A 15 22.77 -7.94 -10.65
CA ALA A 15 21.71 -7.89 -11.66
C ALA A 15 20.58 -6.88 -11.28
N VAL A 16 20.27 -6.74 -9.99
CA VAL A 16 19.29 -5.74 -9.51
C VAL A 16 19.82 -4.32 -9.72
N ARG A 17 21.11 -4.10 -9.42
CA ARG A 17 21.78 -2.82 -9.70
C ARG A 17 21.76 -2.47 -11.18
N GLU A 18 22.13 -3.42 -12.04
CA GLU A 18 22.11 -3.23 -13.49
C GLU A 18 20.70 -2.89 -13.99
N ALA A 19 19.68 -3.63 -13.56
CA ALA A 19 18.28 -3.38 -13.92
C ALA A 19 17.80 -2.02 -13.42
N PHE A 20 18.23 -1.57 -12.21
CA PHE A 20 17.91 -0.27 -11.66
C PHE A 20 18.54 0.86 -12.48
N VAL A 21 19.80 0.75 -12.86
CA VAL A 21 20.49 1.69 -13.77
C VAL A 21 19.81 1.74 -15.14
N ASP A 22 19.45 0.58 -15.68
CA ASP A 22 18.76 0.48 -16.97
C ASP A 22 17.35 1.12 -16.94
N ASN A 23 16.71 1.19 -15.80
CA ASN A 23 15.44 1.90 -15.70
C ASN A 23 15.58 3.38 -16.08
N PHE A 24 16.67 4.03 -15.68
CA PHE A 24 16.94 5.44 -16.01
C PHE A 24 17.41 5.66 -17.44
N THR A 25 18.06 4.68 -18.05
CA THR A 25 18.62 4.82 -19.41
C THR A 25 17.69 4.32 -20.51
N SER A 26 16.82 3.35 -20.21
CA SER A 26 16.07 2.61 -21.22
C SER A 26 14.57 2.49 -20.96
N ARG A 27 14.08 2.81 -19.74
CA ARG A 27 12.68 2.61 -19.32
C ARG A 27 12.02 3.87 -18.76
N ASP A 28 12.59 5.03 -19.07
CA ASP A 28 12.00 6.34 -18.73
C ASP A 28 11.77 6.52 -17.21
N GLU A 29 12.72 6.08 -16.38
CA GLU A 29 12.70 6.39 -14.94
C GLU A 29 13.18 7.82 -14.72
N HIS A 30 12.49 8.54 -13.82
CA HIS A 30 12.86 9.92 -13.47
C HIS A 30 13.49 10.02 -12.10
N GLY A 31 12.86 9.43 -11.10
CA GLY A 31 13.36 9.35 -9.74
C GLY A 31 12.81 8.13 -9.03
N ALA A 32 13.70 7.36 -8.39
CA ALA A 32 13.32 6.14 -7.73
C ALA A 32 14.31 5.73 -6.63
N ALA A 33 13.85 4.83 -5.78
CA ALA A 33 14.71 4.08 -4.88
C ALA A 33 14.23 2.63 -4.76
N ILE A 34 15.18 1.72 -4.49
CA ILE A 34 14.95 0.30 -4.25
C ILE A 34 15.74 -0.14 -3.03
N ALA A 35 15.13 -0.98 -2.20
CA ALA A 35 15.83 -1.63 -1.13
C ALA A 35 15.43 -3.11 -1.01
N VAL A 36 16.40 -3.92 -0.63
CA VAL A 36 16.20 -5.34 -0.35
C VAL A 36 16.86 -5.68 0.98
N TYR A 37 16.08 -6.24 1.87
CA TYR A 37 16.57 -6.92 3.07
C TYR A 37 16.55 -8.42 2.85
N ARG A 38 17.62 -9.11 3.21
CA ARG A 38 17.70 -10.56 3.18
C ARG A 38 18.25 -11.07 4.50
N ARG A 39 17.52 -11.99 5.15
CA ARG A 39 17.88 -12.52 6.47
C ARG A 39 18.11 -11.46 7.54
N GLY A 40 17.39 -10.32 7.43
CA GLY A 40 17.51 -9.18 8.32
C GLY A 40 18.63 -8.20 8.00
N GLU A 41 19.41 -8.43 6.94
CA GLU A 41 20.48 -7.55 6.49
C GLU A 41 20.08 -6.78 5.24
N LEU A 42 20.45 -5.51 5.18
CA LEU A 42 20.23 -4.63 4.01
C LEU A 42 21.27 -4.95 2.94
N VAL A 43 20.87 -5.64 1.87
CA VAL A 43 21.76 -6.12 0.80
C VAL A 43 21.67 -5.28 -0.48
N VAL A 44 20.59 -4.54 -0.67
CA VAL A 44 20.43 -3.53 -1.74
C VAL A 44 19.82 -2.29 -1.14
N ASP A 45 20.41 -1.14 -1.40
CA ASP A 45 19.93 0.17 -1.03
C ASP A 45 20.39 1.18 -2.06
N LEU A 46 19.60 1.35 -3.11
CA LEU A 46 19.92 2.21 -4.25
C LEU A 46 18.87 3.29 -4.42
N TRP A 47 19.30 4.47 -4.76
CA TRP A 47 18.44 5.58 -5.13
C TRP A 47 19.07 6.35 -6.29
N GLY A 48 18.23 7.06 -7.06
CA GLY A 48 18.75 7.85 -8.17
C GLY A 48 17.72 8.72 -8.85
N GLY A 49 18.20 9.54 -9.76
CA GLY A 49 17.38 10.48 -10.50
C GLY A 49 17.02 11.72 -9.72
N TRP A 50 15.81 12.21 -9.94
CA TRP A 50 15.35 13.51 -9.49
C TRP A 50 14.08 13.36 -8.63
N ARG A 51 14.02 14.11 -7.53
CA ARG A 51 12.85 14.08 -6.64
C ARG A 51 11.75 15.07 -7.05
N ASP A 52 12.03 16.00 -7.96
CA ASP A 52 11.12 16.98 -8.52
C ASP A 52 10.89 16.74 -10.02
N ALA A 53 9.78 17.22 -10.55
CA ALA A 53 9.42 17.01 -11.96
C ALA A 53 10.37 17.72 -12.93
N ASP A 54 10.97 18.84 -12.52
CA ASP A 54 11.85 19.66 -13.36
C ASP A 54 13.29 19.11 -13.45
N GLY A 55 13.65 18.10 -12.66
CA GLY A 55 14.99 17.51 -12.64
C GLY A 55 16.04 18.46 -12.05
N SER A 56 15.66 19.30 -11.10
CA SER A 56 16.53 20.29 -10.45
C SER A 56 17.10 19.84 -9.11
N GLN A 57 16.41 18.90 -8.43
CA GLN A 57 16.79 18.38 -7.12
C GLN A 57 17.05 16.88 -7.18
N ALA A 58 18.30 16.49 -6.95
CA ALA A 58 18.66 15.07 -6.95
C ALA A 58 17.91 14.29 -5.85
N TRP A 59 17.60 13.05 -6.14
CA TRP A 59 17.10 12.10 -5.14
C TRP A 59 18.18 11.81 -4.10
N ALA A 60 17.85 11.92 -2.83
CA ALA A 60 18.76 11.68 -1.71
C ALA A 60 18.38 10.35 -1.00
N ALA A 61 19.29 9.83 -0.18
CA ALA A 61 19.10 8.59 0.59
C ALA A 61 17.87 8.62 1.52
N ASP A 62 17.41 9.81 1.93
CA ASP A 62 16.26 10.02 2.82
C ASP A 62 15.04 10.60 2.08
N THR A 63 15.07 10.65 0.74
CA THR A 63 13.93 11.08 -0.04
C THR A 63 12.78 10.10 0.15
N MET A 64 11.63 10.64 0.57
CA MET A 64 10.40 9.88 0.72
C MET A 64 9.55 9.97 -0.53
N VAL A 65 8.91 8.88 -0.88
CA VAL A 65 7.99 8.84 -2.02
C VAL A 65 6.61 8.31 -1.60
N CYS A 66 5.57 8.81 -2.25
CA CYS A 66 4.24 8.25 -2.12
C CYS A 66 4.20 6.87 -2.82
N MET A 67 4.13 5.80 -2.03
CA MET A 67 4.08 4.42 -2.54
C MET A 67 2.65 3.97 -2.87
N MET A 68 1.71 4.89 -2.96
CA MET A 68 0.32 4.63 -3.33
C MET A 68 -0.27 3.47 -2.50
N SER A 69 -0.90 2.51 -3.16
CA SER A 69 -1.62 1.40 -2.52
C SER A 69 -0.75 0.42 -1.72
N VAL A 70 0.57 0.54 -1.71
CA VAL A 70 1.44 -0.22 -0.80
C VAL A 70 1.03 0.00 0.66
N VAL A 71 0.53 1.19 1.00
CA VAL A 71 0.02 1.50 2.34
C VAL A 71 -1.14 0.61 2.79
N LYS A 72 -1.89 -0.02 1.88
CA LYS A 72 -2.95 -0.95 2.25
C LYS A 72 -2.43 -2.17 3.02
N ALA A 73 -1.30 -2.71 2.57
CA ALA A 73 -0.65 -3.81 3.28
C ALA A 73 -0.17 -3.38 4.69
N VAL A 74 0.36 -2.16 4.81
CA VAL A 74 0.73 -1.60 6.11
C VAL A 74 -0.51 -1.40 7.00
N THR A 75 -1.58 -0.84 6.45
CA THR A 75 -2.84 -0.64 7.20
C THR A 75 -3.48 -1.97 7.63
N ALA A 76 -3.46 -2.98 6.75
CA ALA A 76 -3.92 -4.33 7.10
C ALA A 76 -3.06 -4.94 8.21
N LEU A 77 -1.73 -4.75 8.16
CA LEU A 77 -0.83 -5.20 9.22
C LEU A 77 -1.21 -4.60 10.58
N LEU A 78 -1.60 -3.31 10.65
CA LEU A 78 -2.06 -2.72 11.90
C LEU A 78 -3.27 -3.48 12.49
N VAL A 79 -4.22 -3.87 11.63
CA VAL A 79 -5.36 -4.70 12.06
C VAL A 79 -4.89 -6.08 12.51
N HIS A 80 -3.95 -6.72 11.78
CA HIS A 80 -3.43 -8.03 12.15
C HIS A 80 -2.64 -8.03 13.47
N VAL A 81 -1.94 -6.94 13.78
CA VAL A 81 -1.32 -6.76 15.10
C VAL A 81 -2.37 -6.72 16.21
N LEU A 82 -3.52 -6.09 15.98
CA LEU A 82 -4.62 -6.08 16.94
C LEU A 82 -5.30 -7.44 17.05
N VAL A 83 -5.41 -8.19 15.95
CA VAL A 83 -5.90 -9.57 15.94
C VAL A 83 -4.96 -10.48 16.74
N ASP A 84 -3.66 -10.34 16.57
CA ASP A 84 -2.64 -11.12 17.27
C ASP A 84 -2.58 -10.82 18.78
N ARG A 85 -3.06 -9.63 19.17
CA ARG A 85 -3.22 -9.19 20.57
C ARG A 85 -4.61 -9.51 21.16
N ASP A 86 -5.43 -10.28 20.46
CA ASP A 86 -6.82 -10.64 20.85
C ASP A 86 -7.74 -9.40 21.06
N MET A 87 -7.42 -8.25 20.42
CA MET A 87 -8.20 -7.02 20.53
C MET A 87 -9.30 -6.91 19.47
N ILE A 88 -9.20 -7.67 18.38
CA ILE A 88 -10.16 -7.73 17.28
C ILE A 88 -10.26 -9.15 16.74
N ASP A 89 -11.46 -9.58 16.37
CA ASP A 89 -11.70 -10.86 15.70
C ASP A 89 -12.03 -10.61 14.22
N LEU A 90 -11.37 -11.36 13.33
CA LEU A 90 -11.58 -11.28 11.88
C LEU A 90 -12.99 -11.70 11.44
N ASP A 91 -13.64 -12.54 12.22
CA ASP A 91 -14.97 -13.09 11.93
C ASP A 91 -16.11 -12.29 12.56
N GLU A 92 -15.79 -11.38 13.49
CA GLU A 92 -16.79 -10.46 14.01
C GLU A 92 -17.22 -9.43 12.96
N PRO A 93 -18.50 -9.01 13.01
CA PRO A 93 -18.96 -7.88 12.21
C PRO A 93 -18.17 -6.60 12.51
N VAL A 94 -17.85 -5.82 11.47
CA VAL A 94 -17.30 -4.46 11.61
C VAL A 94 -18.18 -3.62 12.54
N ALA A 95 -19.49 -3.83 12.48
CA ALA A 95 -20.48 -3.15 13.30
C ALA A 95 -20.34 -3.41 14.82
N HIS A 96 -19.68 -4.51 15.21
CA HIS A 96 -19.37 -4.78 16.63
C HIS A 96 -18.45 -3.69 17.20
N TYR A 97 -17.44 -3.29 16.43
CA TYR A 97 -16.47 -2.26 16.81
C TYR A 97 -16.90 -0.85 16.38
N TRP A 98 -17.68 -0.77 15.31
CA TRP A 98 -18.20 0.47 14.73
C TRP A 98 -19.72 0.39 14.50
N PRO A 99 -20.55 0.61 15.54
CA PRO A 99 -22.01 0.40 15.46
C PRO A 99 -22.71 1.15 14.32
N GLY A 100 -22.30 2.41 14.03
CA GLY A 100 -22.85 3.20 12.93
C GLY A 100 -22.62 2.60 11.53
N PHE A 101 -21.68 1.68 11.39
CA PHE A 101 -21.40 0.99 10.13
C PHE A 101 -22.53 0.03 9.72
N ALA A 102 -23.34 -0.47 10.67
CA ALA A 102 -24.43 -1.42 10.39
C ALA A 102 -25.51 -0.89 9.44
N ALA A 103 -25.58 0.45 9.28
CA ALA A 103 -26.60 1.08 8.44
C ALA A 103 -26.61 0.55 7.01
N ASN A 104 -27.79 0.58 6.35
CA ASN A 104 -27.98 0.21 4.96
C ASN A 104 -27.53 -1.22 4.62
N GLY A 105 -27.82 -2.18 5.51
CA GLY A 105 -27.61 -3.60 5.29
C GLY A 105 -26.19 -4.12 5.57
N LYS A 106 -25.32 -3.29 6.19
CA LYS A 106 -23.92 -3.65 6.43
C LYS A 106 -23.67 -4.42 7.74
N GLY A 107 -24.70 -4.77 8.50
CA GLY A 107 -24.56 -5.45 9.79
C GLY A 107 -23.82 -6.80 9.75
N ALA A 108 -23.81 -7.49 8.58
CA ALA A 108 -23.12 -8.76 8.39
C ALA A 108 -21.73 -8.64 7.76
N VAL A 109 -21.22 -7.42 7.50
CA VAL A 109 -19.88 -7.23 6.96
C VAL A 109 -18.86 -7.53 8.06
N ARG A 110 -18.06 -8.58 7.89
CA ARG A 110 -17.03 -8.98 8.85
C ARG A 110 -15.74 -8.19 8.63
N VAL A 111 -14.87 -8.14 9.65
CA VAL A 111 -13.54 -7.51 9.57
C VAL A 111 -12.74 -8.09 8.40
N ARG A 112 -12.71 -9.42 8.24
CA ARG A 112 -12.00 -10.08 7.10
C ARG A 112 -12.47 -9.59 5.74
N HIS A 113 -13.78 -9.30 5.55
CA HIS A 113 -14.32 -8.81 4.28
C HIS A 113 -13.78 -7.42 3.91
N ALA A 114 -13.47 -6.59 4.91
CA ALA A 114 -12.83 -5.30 4.67
C ALA A 114 -11.38 -5.48 4.18
N LEU A 115 -10.65 -6.45 4.76
CA LEU A 115 -9.25 -6.70 4.42
C LEU A 115 -9.08 -7.41 3.07
N ASP A 116 -9.98 -8.33 2.73
CA ASP A 116 -9.90 -9.13 1.50
C ASP A 116 -10.67 -8.53 0.32
N HIS A 117 -11.13 -7.28 0.43
CA HIS A 117 -11.87 -6.59 -0.63
C HIS A 117 -13.22 -7.21 -1.01
N ARG A 118 -13.90 -7.85 -0.06
CA ARG A 118 -15.26 -8.38 -0.22
C ARG A 118 -16.29 -7.74 0.72
N ALA A 119 -15.98 -6.55 1.25
CA ALA A 119 -16.94 -5.83 2.10
C ALA A 119 -18.20 -5.36 1.37
N GLY A 120 -18.21 -5.37 0.03
CA GLY A 120 -19.32 -4.89 -0.78
C GLY A 120 -19.46 -3.37 -0.85
N ILE A 121 -18.41 -2.63 -0.49
CA ILE A 121 -18.37 -1.16 -0.51
C ILE A 121 -17.12 -0.66 -1.24
N PRO A 122 -16.89 -1.07 -2.49
CA PRO A 122 -15.69 -0.66 -3.24
C PRO A 122 -15.70 0.83 -3.60
N ALA A 123 -16.87 1.47 -3.55
CA ALA A 123 -17.08 2.85 -3.98
C ALA A 123 -18.05 3.59 -3.06
N ILE A 124 -17.96 4.92 -3.07
CA ILE A 124 -18.98 5.83 -2.52
C ILE A 124 -19.76 6.40 -3.71
N ARG A 125 -21.01 5.95 -3.90
CA ARG A 125 -21.86 6.26 -5.07
C ARG A 125 -22.54 7.65 -4.97
N ARG A 126 -21.83 8.61 -4.44
CA ARG A 126 -22.28 10.01 -4.39
C ARG A 126 -21.11 10.97 -4.49
N GLU A 127 -21.37 12.16 -4.97
CA GLU A 127 -20.38 13.22 -4.93
C GLU A 127 -20.09 13.64 -3.48
N LEU A 128 -18.82 13.82 -3.19
CA LEU A 128 -18.34 14.35 -1.93
C LEU A 128 -17.72 15.75 -2.15
N PRO A 129 -17.69 16.61 -1.14
CA PRO A 129 -16.87 17.81 -1.17
C PRO A 129 -15.41 17.48 -1.58
N ARG A 130 -14.75 18.40 -2.28
CA ARG A 130 -13.39 18.17 -2.82
C ARG A 130 -12.34 17.86 -1.76
N ASP A 131 -12.53 18.38 -0.55
CA ASP A 131 -11.66 18.22 0.60
C ASP A 131 -12.08 17.08 1.53
N ALA A 132 -13.21 16.43 1.25
CA ALA A 132 -13.72 15.31 2.07
C ALA A 132 -12.68 14.18 2.24
N LEU A 133 -11.82 13.95 1.23
CA LEU A 133 -10.78 12.94 1.31
C LEU A 133 -9.78 13.19 2.46
N PHE A 134 -9.60 14.44 2.85
CA PHE A 134 -8.70 14.88 3.93
C PHE A 134 -9.37 14.96 5.29
N ASP A 135 -10.71 14.79 5.34
CA ASP A 135 -11.52 14.79 6.53
C ASP A 135 -11.93 13.35 6.89
N TRP A 136 -11.32 12.85 7.97
CA TRP A 136 -11.55 11.49 8.44
C TRP A 136 -13.01 11.21 8.75
N ASP A 137 -13.66 12.15 9.43
CA ASP A 137 -15.05 11.98 9.90
C ASP A 137 -16.03 12.07 8.70
N ALA A 138 -15.75 12.94 7.73
CA ALA A 138 -16.53 13.03 6.49
C ALA A 138 -16.45 11.71 5.68
N MET A 139 -15.25 11.14 5.53
CA MET A 139 -15.07 9.90 4.80
C MET A 139 -15.70 8.69 5.51
N THR A 140 -15.50 8.57 6.82
CA THR A 140 -16.10 7.48 7.59
C THR A 140 -17.63 7.59 7.65
N ALA A 141 -18.20 8.79 7.77
CA ALA A 141 -19.64 9.01 7.66
C ALA A 141 -20.17 8.66 6.26
N ALA A 142 -19.43 9.00 5.20
CA ALA A 142 -19.79 8.64 3.84
C ALA A 142 -19.84 7.12 3.66
N ILE A 143 -18.84 6.39 4.16
CA ILE A 143 -18.77 4.93 4.12
C ILE A 143 -19.88 4.30 4.98
N ALA A 144 -20.12 4.82 6.19
CA ALA A 144 -21.18 4.32 7.07
C ALA A 144 -22.58 4.43 6.44
N THR A 145 -22.81 5.44 5.61
CA THR A 145 -24.10 5.65 4.93
C THR A 145 -24.20 5.03 3.54
N GLN A 146 -23.08 4.57 2.94
CA GLN A 146 -23.07 3.92 1.63
C GLN A 146 -23.78 2.54 1.71
N PRO A 147 -24.77 2.24 0.86
CA PRO A 147 -25.30 0.88 0.72
C PRO A 147 -24.28 -0.10 0.14
N LEU A 148 -24.51 -1.39 0.34
CA LEU A 148 -23.74 -2.45 -0.32
C LEU A 148 -24.00 -2.48 -1.83
N GLU A 149 -22.95 -2.65 -2.64
CA GLU A 149 -23.08 -3.02 -4.06
C GLU A 149 -23.50 -4.50 -4.20
N TRP A 150 -23.00 -5.34 -3.29
CA TRP A 150 -23.25 -6.78 -3.22
C TRP A 150 -23.27 -7.24 -1.76
N PRO A 151 -23.90 -8.40 -1.48
CA PRO A 151 -23.78 -9.02 -0.17
C PRO A 151 -22.30 -9.21 0.22
N ALA A 152 -21.98 -8.90 1.47
CA ALA A 152 -20.62 -9.04 1.98
C ALA A 152 -20.10 -10.48 1.80
N GLY A 153 -18.85 -10.62 1.40
CA GLY A 153 -18.17 -11.89 1.16
C GLY A 153 -18.47 -12.54 -0.20
N SER A 154 -19.43 -12.01 -1.00
CA SER A 154 -19.88 -12.68 -2.23
C SER A 154 -19.08 -12.34 -3.47
N VAL A 155 -18.61 -11.08 -3.61
CA VAL A 155 -17.95 -10.60 -4.83
C VAL A 155 -16.62 -9.95 -4.49
N PRO A 156 -15.50 -10.43 -5.07
CA PRO A 156 -14.23 -9.74 -4.97
C PRO A 156 -14.25 -8.48 -5.84
N ALA A 157 -13.99 -7.35 -5.20
CA ALA A 157 -13.95 -6.04 -5.86
C ALA A 157 -12.94 -5.15 -5.14
N TYR A 158 -11.89 -4.76 -5.79
CA TYR A 158 -10.86 -3.93 -5.17
C TYR A 158 -11.46 -2.65 -4.57
N HIS A 159 -11.14 -2.32 -3.34
CA HIS A 159 -11.61 -1.14 -2.61
C HIS A 159 -10.48 -0.09 -2.58
N PRO A 160 -10.29 0.74 -3.62
CA PRO A 160 -9.14 1.62 -3.75
C PRO A 160 -8.98 2.62 -2.60
N VAL A 161 -10.10 3.15 -2.10
CA VAL A 161 -10.14 4.17 -1.05
C VAL A 161 -10.76 3.63 0.24
N THR A 162 -11.91 2.98 0.15
CA THR A 162 -12.75 2.63 1.31
C THR A 162 -12.11 1.61 2.24
N MET A 163 -11.30 0.67 1.72
CA MET A 163 -10.63 -0.35 2.54
C MET A 163 -9.81 0.28 3.68
N GLY A 164 -8.96 1.25 3.38
CA GLY A 164 -8.10 1.85 4.40
C GLY A 164 -8.87 2.64 5.44
N PHE A 165 -9.95 3.34 5.05
CA PHE A 165 -10.79 4.02 6.03
C PHE A 165 -11.57 3.03 6.92
N ILE A 166 -12.04 1.90 6.38
CA ILE A 166 -12.71 0.87 7.20
C ILE A 166 -11.71 0.25 8.18
N ALA A 167 -10.57 -0.21 7.69
CA ALA A 167 -9.52 -0.81 8.52
C ALA A 167 -8.95 0.20 9.52
N GLY A 168 -8.68 1.43 9.08
CA GLY A 168 -8.16 2.49 9.93
C GLY A 168 -9.14 2.95 11.00
N GLU A 169 -10.44 2.97 10.72
CA GLU A 169 -11.47 3.29 11.72
C GLU A 169 -11.54 2.20 12.79
N LEU A 170 -11.38 0.93 12.42
CA LEU A 170 -11.25 -0.16 13.40
C LEU A 170 -10.04 0.06 14.30
N VAL A 171 -8.87 0.36 13.74
CA VAL A 171 -7.67 0.70 14.51
C VAL A 171 -7.95 1.85 15.47
N LYS A 172 -8.52 2.96 14.97
CA LYS A 172 -8.82 4.15 15.79
C LYS A 172 -9.77 3.85 16.94
N ARG A 173 -10.82 3.05 16.70
CA ARG A 173 -11.82 2.73 17.73
C ARG A 173 -11.28 1.80 18.82
N ILE A 174 -10.40 0.91 18.46
CA ILE A 174 -9.86 -0.09 19.38
C ILE A 174 -8.72 0.50 20.21
N THR A 175 -7.82 1.27 19.56
CA THR A 175 -6.62 1.81 20.22
C THR A 175 -6.79 3.22 20.76
N GLY A 176 -7.74 3.98 20.26
CA GLY A 176 -7.85 5.43 20.50
C GLY A 176 -6.86 6.26 19.66
N ALA A 177 -5.94 5.62 18.93
CA ALA A 177 -4.95 6.28 18.08
C ALA A 177 -5.35 6.21 16.61
N THR A 178 -4.99 7.23 15.83
CA THR A 178 -5.15 7.16 14.38
C THR A 178 -4.23 6.09 13.77
N PRO A 179 -4.50 5.57 12.55
CA PRO A 179 -3.61 4.59 11.91
C PRO A 179 -2.15 5.05 11.83
N GLY A 180 -1.92 6.33 11.49
CA GLY A 180 -0.57 6.88 11.46
C GLY A 180 0.07 7.00 12.84
N ALA A 181 -0.70 7.33 13.88
CA ALA A 181 -0.20 7.35 15.25
C ALA A 181 0.14 5.95 15.74
N PHE A 182 -0.75 4.97 15.54
CA PHE A 182 -0.50 3.59 15.92
C PHE A 182 0.69 2.97 15.16
N LEU A 183 0.84 3.28 13.86
CA LEU A 183 2.03 2.87 13.10
C LEU A 183 3.33 3.40 13.73
N ARG A 184 3.34 4.66 14.19
CA ARG A 184 4.51 5.24 14.86
C ARG A 184 4.81 4.60 16.21
N GLU A 185 3.81 4.11 16.93
CA GLU A 185 4.00 3.35 18.18
C GLU A 185 4.71 2.02 17.92
N LEU A 186 4.45 1.40 16.77
CA LEU A 186 5.07 0.15 16.36
C LEU A 186 6.45 0.34 15.69
N ALA A 187 6.75 1.55 15.23
CA ALA A 187 7.97 1.87 14.48
C ALA A 187 9.29 1.52 15.19
N PRO A 188 9.43 1.67 16.54
CA PRO A 188 10.66 1.31 17.23
C PRO A 188 11.08 -0.16 17.08
N ASP A 189 10.14 -1.05 16.77
CA ASP A 189 10.41 -2.46 16.55
C ASP A 189 11.00 -2.77 15.15
N ILE A 190 11.08 -1.75 14.29
CA ILE A 190 11.56 -1.87 12.90
C ILE A 190 12.78 -0.96 12.70
N PRO A 191 13.97 -1.51 12.50
CA PRO A 191 15.19 -0.70 12.37
C PRO A 191 15.11 0.33 11.24
N GLY A 192 15.40 1.59 11.56
CA GLY A 192 15.45 2.67 10.57
C GLY A 192 14.11 2.99 9.91
N PHE A 193 13.00 2.67 10.55
CA PHE A 193 11.66 2.87 9.99
C PHE A 193 11.34 4.36 9.81
N ASP A 194 11.09 4.75 8.55
CA ASP A 194 10.80 6.13 8.13
C ASP A 194 9.68 6.10 7.07
N TYR A 195 8.47 5.75 7.54
CA TYR A 195 7.28 5.64 6.73
C TYR A 195 6.06 6.16 7.49
N TYR A 196 5.18 6.88 6.81
CA TYR A 196 4.09 7.64 7.41
C TYR A 196 2.77 7.41 6.68
N ILE A 197 1.70 7.27 7.46
CA ILE A 197 0.33 7.54 7.06
C ILE A 197 0.00 8.92 7.64
N GLY A 198 0.02 9.97 6.79
CA GLY A 198 0.04 11.35 7.25
C GLY A 198 1.45 11.83 7.63
N VAL A 199 2.11 12.50 6.69
CA VAL A 199 3.49 12.99 6.85
C VAL A 199 3.55 14.12 7.88
N PRO A 200 4.42 14.05 8.91
CA PRO A 200 4.60 15.16 9.85
C PRO A 200 5.24 16.37 9.16
N ALA A 201 4.91 17.59 9.63
CA ALA A 201 5.37 18.82 9.01
C ALA A 201 6.91 18.88 8.82
N ALA A 202 7.68 18.38 9.79
CA ALA A 202 9.14 18.36 9.74
C ALA A 202 9.71 17.46 8.61
N ALA A 203 8.93 16.51 8.09
CA ALA A 203 9.36 15.56 7.06
C ALA A 203 8.89 15.94 5.65
N LEU A 204 7.98 16.91 5.49
CA LEU A 204 7.40 17.30 4.21
C LEU A 204 8.43 17.68 3.14
N ALA A 205 9.52 18.35 3.54
CA ALA A 205 10.57 18.79 2.64
C ALA A 205 11.33 17.62 1.97
N ARG A 206 11.21 16.40 2.50
CA ARG A 206 11.84 15.20 1.94
C ARG A 206 10.96 14.46 0.92
N CYS A 207 9.69 14.86 0.79
CA CYS A 207 8.77 14.20 -0.14
C CYS A 207 9.10 14.53 -1.59
N ALA A 208 9.27 13.49 -2.41
CA ALA A 208 9.36 13.64 -3.85
C ALA A 208 8.03 14.11 -4.45
N GLU A 209 8.11 14.81 -5.58
CA GLU A 209 6.94 15.19 -6.37
C GLU A 209 6.50 14.00 -7.23
N VAL A 210 5.22 13.66 -7.14
CA VAL A 210 4.60 12.63 -7.98
C VAL A 210 4.16 13.27 -9.30
N HIS A 211 4.59 12.70 -10.40
CA HIS A 211 4.23 13.15 -11.75
C HIS A 211 4.13 11.95 -12.72
N GLY A 212 3.88 12.21 -14.02
CA GLY A 212 3.84 11.19 -15.05
C GLY A 212 2.44 10.94 -15.62
N ASP A 213 2.24 9.79 -16.25
CA ASP A 213 1.00 9.42 -16.91
C ASP A 213 0.07 8.66 -15.99
N TYR A 214 -1.13 9.19 -15.79
CA TYR A 214 -2.19 8.57 -14.99
C TYR A 214 -3.24 7.83 -15.83
N SER A 215 -3.23 8.01 -17.17
CA SER A 215 -4.32 7.58 -18.06
C SER A 215 -4.60 6.08 -18.04
N GLY A 216 -3.57 5.27 -17.88
CA GLY A 216 -3.70 3.82 -17.77
C GLY A 216 -3.91 3.29 -16.36
N THR A 217 -3.90 4.16 -15.36
CA THR A 217 -4.17 3.79 -13.96
C THR A 217 -5.65 3.97 -13.62
N ILE A 218 -6.06 3.49 -12.44
CA ILE A 218 -7.41 3.75 -11.92
C ILE A 218 -7.68 5.26 -11.74
N PHE A 219 -6.65 6.08 -11.56
CA PHE A 219 -6.77 7.54 -11.44
C PHE A 219 -7.11 8.24 -12.76
N GLY A 220 -6.90 7.58 -13.91
CA GLY A 220 -7.27 8.07 -15.23
C GLY A 220 -8.70 7.72 -15.64
N GLU A 221 -9.45 7.00 -14.83
CA GLU A 221 -10.82 6.62 -15.15
C GLU A 221 -11.75 7.82 -15.15
N SER A 222 -12.47 8.02 -16.24
CA SER A 222 -13.36 9.15 -16.45
C SER A 222 -14.82 8.76 -16.70
N ASP A 223 -15.11 7.47 -16.92
CA ASP A 223 -16.47 6.99 -17.16
C ASP A 223 -17.27 6.96 -15.85
N ARG A 224 -18.13 7.95 -15.67
CA ARG A 224 -19.01 8.09 -14.49
C ARG A 224 -20.04 6.97 -14.35
N SER A 225 -20.25 6.13 -15.35
CA SER A 225 -21.10 4.94 -15.25
C SER A 225 -20.35 3.76 -14.60
N SER A 226 -19.01 3.77 -14.63
CA SER A 226 -18.17 2.69 -14.13
C SER A 226 -18.08 2.65 -12.62
N LEU A 227 -17.91 1.44 -12.08
CA LEU A 227 -17.56 1.26 -10.65
C LEU A 227 -16.16 1.83 -10.36
N ALA A 228 -15.23 1.66 -11.28
CA ALA A 228 -13.86 2.15 -11.15
C ALA A 228 -13.81 3.66 -10.90
N TYR A 229 -14.58 4.45 -11.65
CA TYR A 229 -14.71 5.90 -11.42
C TYR A 229 -15.13 6.20 -9.97
N TRP A 230 -16.24 5.62 -9.51
CA TRP A 230 -16.76 5.91 -8.17
C TRP A 230 -15.88 5.38 -7.05
N SER A 231 -15.11 4.34 -7.31
CA SER A 231 -14.18 3.77 -6.33
C SER A 231 -13.03 4.72 -5.98
N ILE A 232 -12.73 5.68 -6.87
CA ILE A 232 -11.64 6.66 -6.73
C ILE A 232 -12.14 8.11 -6.80
N ALA A 233 -13.45 8.35 -6.98
CA ALA A 233 -14.03 9.67 -7.24
C ALA A 233 -13.57 10.81 -6.32
N PRO A 234 -13.27 10.60 -5.02
CA PRO A 234 -12.73 11.68 -4.17
C PRO A 234 -11.27 12.06 -4.52
N VAL A 235 -10.57 11.26 -5.30
CA VAL A 235 -9.13 11.46 -5.59
C VAL A 235 -8.96 12.15 -6.93
N THR A 236 -8.14 13.18 -6.95
CA THR A 236 -7.69 13.83 -8.19
C THR A 236 -6.16 13.91 -8.21
N THR A 237 -5.58 13.78 -9.39
CA THR A 237 -4.11 13.67 -9.55
C THR A 237 -3.37 14.94 -9.10
N ASN A 238 -4.00 16.11 -9.18
CA ASN A 238 -3.42 17.36 -8.71
C ASN A 238 -3.31 17.48 -7.18
N MET A 239 -3.91 16.56 -6.41
CA MET A 239 -3.77 16.52 -4.96
C MET A 239 -2.42 15.99 -4.50
N PHE A 240 -1.80 15.06 -5.24
CA PHE A 240 -0.70 14.22 -4.75
C PHE A 240 0.50 15.03 -4.23
N ASN A 241 0.74 16.21 -4.80
CA ASN A 241 1.84 17.08 -4.39
C ASN A 241 1.44 18.16 -3.38
N THR A 242 0.17 18.20 -2.96
CA THR A 242 -0.28 19.19 -1.98
C THR A 242 0.11 18.80 -0.56
N GLU A 243 0.37 19.79 0.28
CA GLU A 243 0.61 19.57 1.72
C GLU A 243 -0.59 18.89 2.37
N ALA A 244 -1.81 19.27 1.99
CA ALA A 244 -3.04 18.67 2.51
C ALA A 244 -3.08 17.15 2.27
N PHE A 245 -2.77 16.68 1.06
CA PHE A 245 -2.71 15.26 0.75
C PHE A 245 -1.61 14.54 1.54
N ARG A 246 -0.41 15.12 1.59
CA ARG A 246 0.73 14.51 2.28
C ARG A 246 0.49 14.37 3.79
N ARG A 247 -0.20 15.35 4.40
CA ARG A 247 -0.47 15.37 5.85
C ARG A 247 -1.71 14.62 6.28
N ALA A 248 -2.71 14.48 5.41
CA ALA A 248 -3.91 13.71 5.71
C ALA A 248 -3.57 12.22 5.93
N GLU A 249 -4.33 11.56 6.77
CA GLU A 249 -4.27 10.11 6.89
C GLU A 249 -5.28 9.47 5.92
N ILE A 250 -4.77 8.94 4.79
CA ILE A 250 -5.58 8.25 3.78
C ILE A 250 -5.01 6.83 3.63
N PRO A 251 -5.35 5.90 4.54
CA PRO A 251 -4.62 4.63 4.71
C PRO A 251 -4.76 3.65 3.54
N SER A 252 -5.24 4.13 2.41
CA SER A 252 -5.37 3.37 1.16
C SER A 252 -4.42 3.83 0.06
N ILE A 253 -3.96 5.10 0.07
CA ILE A 253 -3.29 5.68 -1.09
C ILE A 253 -2.11 6.58 -0.77
N ASN A 254 -1.97 7.13 0.42
CA ASN A 254 -0.97 8.18 0.67
C ASN A 254 0.14 7.80 1.65
N GLY A 255 0.49 6.54 1.75
CA GLY A 255 1.68 6.15 2.50
C GLY A 255 2.96 6.72 1.88
N HIS A 256 3.70 7.51 2.64
CA HIS A 256 4.95 8.14 2.22
C HIS A 256 6.11 7.63 3.06
N GLY A 257 7.20 7.29 2.42
CA GLY A 257 8.42 6.90 3.12
C GLY A 257 9.54 6.51 2.18
N THR A 258 10.64 6.04 2.75
CA THR A 258 11.73 5.49 1.98
C THR A 258 11.45 4.03 1.63
N PRO A 259 11.78 3.54 0.43
CA PRO A 259 11.71 2.12 0.12
C PRO A 259 12.50 1.25 1.12
N ARG A 260 13.60 1.76 1.66
CA ARG A 260 14.38 1.09 2.71
C ARG A 260 13.52 0.72 3.93
N SER A 261 12.71 1.66 4.41
CA SER A 261 11.83 1.43 5.57
C SER A 261 10.80 0.33 5.31
N ILE A 262 10.21 0.34 4.12
CA ILE A 262 9.19 -0.65 3.76
C ILE A 262 9.84 -2.01 3.48
N ALA A 263 11.01 -2.05 2.84
CA ALA A 263 11.76 -3.30 2.67
C ALA A 263 12.15 -3.91 4.02
N ALA A 264 12.56 -3.08 5.01
CA ALA A 264 12.83 -3.56 6.36
C ALA A 264 11.58 -4.18 7.00
N LEU A 265 10.43 -3.51 6.94
CA LEU A 265 9.16 -4.04 7.44
C LEU A 265 8.81 -5.38 6.80
N PHE A 266 8.83 -5.47 5.48
CA PHE A 266 8.53 -6.72 4.78
C PHE A 266 9.60 -7.80 5.01
N GLY A 267 10.85 -7.42 5.26
CA GLY A 267 11.92 -8.33 5.69
C GLY A 267 11.62 -8.96 7.05
N GLU A 268 11.16 -8.17 8.01
CA GLU A 268 10.70 -8.67 9.31
C GLU A 268 9.50 -9.62 9.16
N LEU A 269 8.54 -9.28 8.31
CA LEU A 269 7.38 -10.14 8.03
C LEU A 269 7.79 -11.45 7.32
N ALA A 270 8.78 -11.41 6.44
CA ALA A 270 9.32 -12.60 5.77
C ALA A 270 9.96 -13.56 6.79
N LEU A 271 10.81 -13.03 7.69
CA LEU A 271 11.45 -13.80 8.73
C LEU A 271 10.44 -14.38 9.74
N CYS A 272 9.44 -13.58 10.11
CA CYS A 272 8.35 -14.02 10.97
C CYS A 272 7.56 -15.17 10.32
N ARG A 273 7.14 -15.01 9.07
CA ARG A 273 6.41 -16.04 8.30
C ARG A 273 7.23 -17.31 8.07
N ALA A 274 8.57 -17.20 8.00
CA ALA A 274 9.49 -18.32 7.93
C ALA A 274 9.74 -19.00 9.31
N GLY A 275 9.17 -18.48 10.38
CA GLY A 275 9.38 -18.98 11.74
C GLY A 275 10.79 -18.73 12.30
N LYS A 276 11.47 -17.71 11.77
CA LYS A 276 12.85 -17.33 12.16
C LYS A 276 12.91 -16.21 13.19
N ARG A 277 11.81 -15.50 13.37
CA ARG A 277 11.71 -14.36 14.29
C ARG A 277 10.29 -14.23 14.87
N ASN A 278 10.22 -13.91 16.15
CA ASN A 278 9.02 -13.34 16.77
C ASN A 278 9.27 -11.83 16.85
N GLY A 279 8.43 -11.05 16.19
CA GLY A 279 8.60 -9.60 16.10
C GLY A 279 7.29 -8.86 16.34
N LEU A 280 6.99 -7.96 15.45
CA LEU A 280 5.80 -7.12 15.46
C LEU A 280 4.48 -7.93 15.51
N ILE A 281 4.48 -9.13 14.95
CA ILE A 281 3.34 -10.05 14.82
C ILE A 281 3.82 -11.48 14.96
N SER A 282 2.96 -12.40 15.42
CA SER A 282 3.31 -13.83 15.54
C SER A 282 3.39 -14.52 14.16
N PRO A 283 4.17 -15.62 14.05
CA PRO A 283 4.21 -16.45 12.84
C PRO A 283 2.83 -16.97 12.41
N GLU A 284 1.98 -17.30 13.36
CA GLU A 284 0.63 -17.80 13.12
C GLU A 284 -0.29 -16.71 12.57
N ALA A 285 -0.20 -15.51 13.11
CA ALA A 285 -1.02 -14.39 12.65
C ALA A 285 -0.63 -13.94 11.23
N ILE A 286 0.67 -13.82 10.91
CA ILE A 286 1.09 -13.48 9.54
C ILE A 286 0.83 -14.63 8.56
N ALA A 287 0.87 -15.90 9.03
CA ALA A 287 0.48 -17.03 8.19
C ALA A 287 -0.99 -16.95 7.78
N ARG A 288 -1.87 -16.65 8.73
CA ARG A 288 -3.31 -16.46 8.49
C ARG A 288 -3.59 -15.25 7.61
N ALA A 289 -2.86 -14.15 7.81
CA ALA A 289 -2.99 -12.94 7.00
C ALA A 289 -2.63 -13.18 5.51
N ALA A 290 -1.62 -14.01 5.26
CA ALA A 290 -1.14 -14.38 3.92
C ALA A 290 -1.79 -15.66 3.36
N GLU A 291 -2.84 -16.19 3.98
CA GLU A 291 -3.62 -17.30 3.45
C GLU A 291 -4.53 -16.82 2.33
N GLU A 292 -4.59 -17.57 1.22
CA GLU A 292 -5.43 -17.23 0.07
C GLU A 292 -6.91 -17.24 0.46
N GLN A 293 -7.57 -16.09 0.32
CA GLN A 293 -9.00 -15.92 0.53
C GLN A 293 -9.78 -16.08 -0.77
N TRP A 294 -9.19 -15.66 -1.88
CA TRP A 294 -9.76 -15.81 -3.22
C TRP A 294 -8.72 -15.57 -4.31
N HIS A 295 -8.99 -16.14 -5.50
CA HIS A 295 -8.26 -15.90 -6.75
C HIS A 295 -9.27 -15.70 -7.87
N ALA A 296 -9.37 -14.50 -8.40
CA ALA A 296 -10.38 -14.14 -9.40
C ALA A 296 -10.02 -12.84 -10.14
N VAL A 297 -10.76 -12.57 -11.22
CA VAL A 297 -10.83 -11.23 -11.82
C VAL A 297 -11.80 -10.40 -10.97
N GLU A 298 -11.29 -9.35 -10.32
CA GLU A 298 -12.08 -8.53 -9.42
C GLU A 298 -12.84 -7.42 -10.18
N GLN A 299 -13.98 -6.97 -9.63
CA GLN A 299 -14.98 -6.20 -10.36
C GLN A 299 -14.69 -4.69 -10.44
N THR A 300 -13.70 -4.14 -9.74
CA THR A 300 -13.41 -2.69 -9.76
C THR A 300 -12.46 -2.32 -10.90
N SER A 301 -11.30 -2.96 -10.97
CA SER A 301 -10.28 -2.68 -12.00
C SER A 301 -10.21 -3.75 -13.09
N MET A 302 -11.01 -4.81 -12.97
CA MET A 302 -11.04 -5.97 -13.88
C MET A 302 -9.68 -6.65 -14.00
N GLN A 303 -8.91 -6.65 -12.91
CA GLN A 303 -7.62 -7.34 -12.85
C GLN A 303 -7.76 -8.67 -12.12
N GLU A 304 -7.04 -9.67 -12.61
CA GLU A 304 -6.88 -10.93 -11.89
C GLU A 304 -5.99 -10.70 -10.67
N ARG A 305 -6.42 -11.20 -9.51
CA ARG A 305 -5.67 -11.10 -8.26
C ARG A 305 -5.82 -12.36 -7.43
N ARG A 306 -4.76 -12.69 -6.71
CA ARG A 306 -4.78 -13.61 -5.58
C ARG A 306 -4.67 -12.78 -4.32
N MET A 307 -5.63 -12.91 -3.41
CA MET A 307 -5.69 -12.08 -2.22
C MET A 307 -5.68 -12.89 -0.93
N GLY A 308 -4.85 -12.45 0.00
CA GLY A 308 -4.97 -12.74 1.42
C GLY A 308 -5.78 -11.66 2.13
N LEU A 309 -5.62 -11.55 3.44
CA LEU A 309 -6.30 -10.54 4.25
C LEU A 309 -5.48 -9.23 4.25
N GLY A 310 -5.66 -8.43 3.18
CA GLY A 310 -4.98 -7.15 2.98
C GLY A 310 -3.66 -7.24 2.22
N PHE A 311 -3.27 -8.43 1.79
CA PHE A 311 -2.08 -8.66 0.98
C PHE A 311 -2.44 -9.25 -0.39
N ILE A 312 -1.82 -8.76 -1.45
CA ILE A 312 -1.74 -9.46 -2.72
C ILE A 312 -0.73 -10.60 -2.54
N LEU A 313 -1.06 -11.78 -3.06
CA LEU A 313 -0.21 -12.96 -2.99
C LEU A 313 0.58 -13.15 -4.27
N GLY A 314 1.77 -13.73 -4.16
CA GLY A 314 2.62 -14.09 -5.29
C GLY A 314 2.05 -15.24 -6.12
N GLY A 315 2.75 -15.60 -7.21
CA GLY A 315 2.33 -16.62 -8.16
C GLY A 315 2.53 -16.13 -9.61
N PRO A 316 1.79 -16.64 -10.60
CA PRO A 316 1.97 -16.26 -11.99
C PRO A 316 1.62 -14.80 -12.30
N HIS A 317 1.13 -14.02 -11.32
CA HIS A 317 0.74 -12.62 -11.42
C HIS A 317 1.49 -11.71 -10.44
N PRO A 318 1.32 -10.41 -10.51
CA PRO A 318 2.30 -9.33 -10.60
C PRO A 318 3.06 -8.98 -9.33
N LEU A 319 3.12 -9.82 -8.29
CA LEU A 319 3.91 -9.49 -7.11
C LEU A 319 5.32 -10.06 -7.20
N ASN A 320 5.40 -11.38 -7.29
CA ASN A 320 6.60 -12.19 -7.33
C ASN A 320 6.20 -13.60 -7.78
N ALA A 321 7.10 -14.35 -8.42
CA ALA A 321 6.85 -15.72 -8.90
C ALA A 321 6.61 -16.74 -7.77
N ASN A 322 7.09 -16.47 -6.54
CA ASN A 322 6.87 -17.34 -5.40
C ASN A 322 5.41 -17.23 -4.90
N PRO A 323 4.63 -18.33 -4.92
CA PRO A 323 3.24 -18.30 -4.45
C PRO A 323 3.08 -18.04 -2.95
N ARG A 324 4.16 -18.13 -2.17
CA ARG A 324 4.17 -17.82 -0.74
C ARG A 324 4.52 -16.36 -0.44
N ALA A 325 5.00 -15.61 -1.44
CA ALA A 325 5.25 -14.18 -1.29
C ALA A 325 3.93 -13.43 -1.08
N PHE A 326 3.99 -12.34 -0.31
CA PHE A 326 2.83 -11.51 -0.01
C PHE A 326 3.25 -10.04 0.15
N GLY A 327 2.40 -9.13 -0.28
CA GLY A 327 2.71 -7.70 -0.25
C GLY A 327 1.66 -6.87 -0.95
N HIS A 328 2.04 -5.75 -1.55
CA HIS A 328 1.11 -4.92 -2.31
C HIS A 328 1.84 -4.07 -3.35
N GLY A 329 1.22 -3.92 -4.52
CA GLY A 329 1.64 -2.97 -5.54
C GLY A 329 0.97 -1.60 -5.35
N GLY A 330 1.63 -0.55 -5.81
CA GLY A 330 1.10 0.81 -5.88
C GLY A 330 0.88 1.25 -7.33
N ALA A 331 -0.12 2.10 -7.55
CA ALA A 331 -0.34 2.69 -8.86
C ALA A 331 0.93 3.43 -9.34
N GLY A 332 1.23 3.28 -10.64
CA GLY A 332 2.41 3.90 -11.23
C GLY A 332 3.71 3.12 -11.09
N GLY A 333 3.73 1.98 -10.36
CA GLY A 333 4.87 1.08 -10.35
C GLY A 333 5.50 0.80 -8.99
N ALA A 334 5.09 1.47 -7.92
CA ALA A 334 5.57 1.12 -6.57
C ALA A 334 5.21 -0.34 -6.22
N LEU A 335 6.11 -1.01 -5.51
CA LEU A 335 5.92 -2.40 -5.10
C LEU A 335 6.63 -2.67 -3.78
N ALA A 336 5.99 -3.45 -2.90
CA ALA A 336 6.67 -4.02 -1.73
C ALA A 336 6.12 -5.39 -1.40
N PHE A 337 6.99 -6.32 -1.01
CA PHE A 337 6.60 -7.67 -0.64
C PHE A 337 7.60 -8.34 0.30
N ALA A 338 7.11 -9.36 0.98
CA ALA A 338 7.87 -10.35 1.74
C ALA A 338 7.93 -11.68 0.96
N ASP A 339 9.10 -12.27 0.86
CA ASP A 339 9.31 -13.63 0.37
C ASP A 339 9.86 -14.50 1.52
N PRO A 340 9.02 -15.33 2.16
CA PRO A 340 9.45 -16.13 3.31
C PRO A 340 10.44 -17.26 2.97
N ASP A 341 10.45 -17.74 1.73
CA ASP A 341 11.35 -18.82 1.29
C ASP A 341 12.77 -18.31 1.05
N LEU A 342 12.88 -17.05 0.62
CA LEU A 342 14.15 -16.34 0.46
C LEU A 342 14.55 -15.55 1.71
N GLU A 343 13.69 -15.48 2.74
CA GLU A 343 13.86 -14.63 3.92
C GLU A 343 14.12 -13.17 3.53
N LEU A 344 13.30 -12.67 2.57
CA LEU A 344 13.56 -11.44 1.85
C LEU A 344 12.40 -10.45 1.95
N GLY A 345 12.72 -9.18 2.22
CA GLY A 345 11.85 -8.03 2.06
C GLY A 345 12.32 -7.15 0.93
N PHE A 346 11.41 -6.80 0.04
CA PHE A 346 11.66 -5.97 -1.13
C PHE A 346 10.79 -4.72 -1.09
N ALA A 347 11.33 -3.58 -1.50
CA ALA A 347 10.53 -2.41 -1.83
C ALA A 347 11.17 -1.58 -2.93
N TYR A 348 10.33 -1.11 -3.85
CA TYR A 348 10.67 -0.16 -4.89
C TYR A 348 9.63 0.96 -4.92
N GLY A 349 10.10 2.20 -4.94
CA GLY A 349 9.28 3.40 -5.04
C GLY A 349 9.80 4.32 -6.14
N THR A 350 8.89 4.86 -6.94
CA THR A 350 9.15 5.81 -8.02
C THR A 350 8.24 7.02 -7.90
N ASN A 351 8.69 8.18 -8.31
CA ASN A 351 7.87 9.40 -8.39
C ASN A 351 7.31 9.65 -9.80
N HIS A 352 7.77 8.91 -10.80
CA HIS A 352 7.29 9.01 -12.18
C HIS A 352 6.31 7.87 -12.48
N LEU A 353 5.02 8.16 -12.36
CA LEU A 353 3.97 7.16 -12.55
C LEU A 353 3.89 6.68 -13.99
N HIS A 354 3.77 5.38 -14.16
CA HIS A 354 3.62 4.74 -15.45
C HIS A 354 2.15 4.39 -15.71
N GLY A 355 1.59 4.89 -16.81
CA GLY A 355 0.18 4.76 -17.17
C GLY A 355 -0.25 3.37 -17.66
N GLN A 356 0.24 2.29 -17.05
CA GLN A 356 -0.16 0.92 -17.42
C GLN A 356 -1.00 0.26 -16.32
N LYS A 357 -2.00 -0.53 -16.74
CA LYS A 357 -2.84 -1.34 -15.82
C LYS A 357 -2.10 -2.54 -15.24
N THR A 358 -0.97 -2.94 -15.81
CA THR A 358 -0.14 -4.07 -15.37
C THR A 358 1.12 -3.58 -14.67
N MET A 359 1.89 -4.51 -14.07
CA MET A 359 3.20 -4.19 -13.51
C MET A 359 4.07 -3.47 -14.54
N SER A 360 4.62 -2.32 -14.16
CA SER A 360 5.42 -1.50 -15.07
C SER A 360 6.67 -2.26 -15.53
N PRO A 361 7.19 -1.99 -16.75
CA PRO A 361 8.45 -2.60 -17.21
C PRO A 361 9.61 -2.34 -16.25
N ARG A 362 9.64 -1.16 -15.60
CA ARG A 362 10.63 -0.79 -14.58
C ARG A 362 10.59 -1.74 -13.38
N THR A 363 9.41 -1.92 -12.81
CA THR A 363 9.21 -2.79 -11.65
C THR A 363 9.49 -4.25 -11.99
N ARG A 364 9.03 -4.71 -13.18
CA ARG A 364 9.24 -6.09 -13.64
C ARG A 364 10.71 -6.44 -13.83
N ALA A 365 11.53 -5.48 -14.22
CA ALA A 365 12.97 -5.70 -14.41
C ALA A 365 13.72 -5.90 -13.08
N LEU A 366 13.12 -5.47 -11.95
CA LEU A 366 13.73 -5.52 -10.62
C LEU A 366 13.30 -6.75 -9.79
N VAL A 367 12.29 -7.48 -10.24
CA VAL A 367 11.71 -8.67 -9.60
C VAL A 367 11.97 -9.90 -10.47
#